data_8d4173bd7eae56b5bc1744e63f9b0159
#
_entry.id   8d4173bd7eae56b5bc1744e63f9b0159
#
_cell.length_a   1.000
_cell.length_b   1.000
_cell.length_c   1.000
_cell.angle_alpha   90.00
_cell.angle_beta   90.00
_cell.angle_gamma   90.00
#
_symmetry.space_group_name_H-M   'P 1'
#
loop_
_entity.id
_entity.type
_entity.pdbx_description
1 polymer ?
#
loop_
_entity_poly.entity_id
_entity_poly.type
_entity_poly.pdbx_seq_one_letter_code
_entity_poly.pdbx_strand_id
1 'polypeptide(L)'
;MRRSRMSFPSESLSYHELTSTIKLKQGDPSIYARSSEEVLFFRARGFEPLLVPGISSALAGPTFGGIPLTHRGLAESVVVCTGVGRGGRGVQMPEYERGRTLVILMGVARLQRVVDAFLGVSLLTGPAPASTSNISASSTTTTTTTTRYPPYLPIAIIERASMPDQRVTSGTLSTIVQALDAGGPQRPPGMIVVGWSVLGLWADGAAGAGVLDEGEGDEGERRERDERRVKEWLGGEGWRVREGLDEAWAGLDKGWLEHGGS
;
A
#
# COMPACT_ATOMS: atom_id res chain seq x y z
N MET A 1 15.55 13.13 13.76
CA MET A 1 15.60 12.58 12.39
C MET A 1 16.63 13.38 11.59
N ARG A 2 17.82 12.84 11.39
CA ARG A 2 18.92 13.53 10.70
C ARG A 2 18.56 13.69 9.22
N ARG A 3 18.56 14.95 8.74
CA ARG A 3 18.53 15.22 7.30
C ARG A 3 19.76 14.59 6.69
N SER A 4 19.59 13.57 5.88
CA SER A 4 20.67 13.06 5.02
C SER A 4 21.01 14.19 4.04
N ARG A 5 22.06 14.95 4.35
CA ARG A 5 22.70 15.81 3.36
C ARG A 5 23.32 14.86 2.34
N MET A 6 22.91 14.95 1.09
CA MET A 6 23.72 14.41 0.00
C MET A 6 25.04 15.17 0.03
N SER A 7 26.09 14.56 0.58
CA SER A 7 27.45 15.02 0.42
C SER A 7 27.95 14.49 -0.92
N PHE A 8 28.03 15.38 -1.89
CA PHE A 8 28.84 15.12 -3.08
C PHE A 8 30.29 15.42 -2.74
N PRO A 9 31.25 14.60 -3.26
CA PRO A 9 32.66 14.92 -3.10
C PRO A 9 32.95 16.31 -3.68
N SER A 10 33.62 17.14 -2.91
CA SER A 10 34.00 18.50 -3.25
C SER A 10 35.24 18.58 -4.16
N GLU A 11 35.65 17.46 -4.72
CA GLU A 11 36.73 17.46 -5.68
C GLU A 11 36.22 17.94 -7.04
N SER A 12 36.82 19.00 -7.54
CA SER A 12 36.68 19.55 -8.88
C SER A 12 37.23 18.57 -9.93
N LEU A 13 36.47 17.49 -10.18
CA LEU A 13 36.67 16.69 -11.36
C LEU A 13 36.41 17.56 -12.57
N SER A 14 37.38 17.74 -13.45
CA SER A 14 37.24 18.47 -14.69
C SER A 14 36.11 17.80 -15.49
N TYR A 15 35.09 18.58 -15.86
CA TYR A 15 33.85 18.14 -16.49
C TYR A 15 34.02 17.40 -17.83
N HIS A 16 35.26 17.28 -18.34
CA HIS A 16 35.59 16.65 -19.63
C HIS A 16 35.83 15.14 -19.58
N GLU A 17 35.93 14.51 -18.39
CA GLU A 17 36.25 13.07 -18.30
C GLU A 17 35.07 12.16 -17.95
N LEU A 18 33.92 12.68 -17.54
CA LEU A 18 32.75 11.88 -17.25
C LEU A 18 31.88 11.67 -18.50
N THR A 19 32.08 10.55 -19.17
CA THR A 19 31.26 10.18 -20.33
C THR A 19 29.81 9.78 -19.94
N SER A 20 29.58 9.33 -18.73
CA SER A 20 28.23 9.09 -18.17
C SER A 20 28.27 8.86 -16.65
N THR A 21 27.25 9.32 -15.95
CA THR A 21 27.02 9.01 -14.52
C THR A 21 25.68 8.32 -14.36
N ILE A 22 25.66 7.19 -13.67
CA ILE A 22 24.43 6.43 -13.39
C ILE A 22 24.10 6.53 -11.91
N LYS A 23 22.88 6.97 -11.61
CA LYS A 23 22.32 6.95 -10.26
C LYS A 23 21.35 5.78 -10.12
N LEU A 24 21.71 4.79 -9.32
CA LEU A 24 20.85 3.65 -9.04
C LEU A 24 19.73 4.04 -8.06
N LYS A 25 18.50 3.55 -8.33
CA LYS A 25 17.33 3.72 -7.51
C LYS A 25 16.76 2.36 -7.12
N GLN A 26 16.12 2.28 -5.97
CA GLN A 26 15.37 1.10 -5.57
C GLN A 26 13.95 1.19 -6.14
N GLY A 27 13.56 0.21 -6.96
CA GLY A 27 12.26 0.19 -7.60
C GLY A 27 12.12 1.20 -8.73
N ASP A 28 10.91 1.66 -8.98
CA ASP A 28 10.62 2.67 -9.99
C ASP A 28 10.98 4.08 -9.48
N PRO A 29 11.73 4.88 -10.24
CA PRO A 29 12.17 6.20 -9.79
C PRO A 29 11.03 7.22 -9.63
N SER A 30 9.87 6.99 -10.27
CA SER A 30 8.72 7.90 -10.22
C SER A 30 7.81 7.66 -8.99
N ILE A 31 7.84 6.47 -8.39
CA ILE A 31 6.95 6.08 -7.29
C ILE A 31 7.63 6.33 -5.94
N TYR A 32 7.31 7.44 -5.29
CA TYR A 32 7.82 7.88 -3.98
C TYR A 32 9.35 7.92 -3.85
N ALA A 33 10.10 7.93 -4.96
CA ALA A 33 11.56 7.88 -5.01
C ALA A 33 12.21 9.26 -5.23
N ARG A 34 11.43 10.35 -5.25
CA ARG A 34 11.89 11.74 -5.39
C ARG A 34 12.68 12.03 -6.67
N SER A 35 12.43 11.29 -7.75
CA SER A 35 13.15 11.51 -9.01
C SER A 35 12.93 12.91 -9.60
N SER A 36 11.75 13.48 -9.44
CA SER A 36 11.45 14.83 -9.93
C SER A 36 12.36 15.90 -9.30
N GLU A 37 12.62 15.79 -8.00
CA GLU A 37 13.53 16.70 -7.30
C GLU A 37 14.98 16.53 -7.80
N GLU A 38 15.37 15.28 -8.10
CA GLU A 38 16.69 14.97 -8.64
C GLU A 38 16.85 15.47 -10.07
N VAL A 39 15.83 15.30 -10.92
CA VAL A 39 15.83 15.86 -12.29
C VAL A 39 16.02 17.36 -12.26
N LEU A 40 15.24 18.06 -11.44
CA LEU A 40 15.36 19.52 -11.32
C LEU A 40 16.74 19.95 -10.79
N PHE A 41 17.30 19.18 -9.88
CA PHE A 41 18.65 19.44 -9.37
C PHE A 41 19.73 19.31 -10.46
N PHE A 42 19.65 18.30 -11.31
CA PHE A 42 20.58 18.10 -12.42
C PHE A 42 20.38 19.15 -13.53
N ARG A 43 19.12 19.44 -13.89
CA ARG A 43 18.81 20.49 -14.89
C ARG A 43 19.33 21.85 -14.50
N ALA A 44 19.24 22.24 -13.22
CA ALA A 44 19.80 23.49 -12.72
C ALA A 44 21.34 23.56 -12.84
N ARG A 45 22.00 22.46 -13.18
CA ARG A 45 23.46 22.33 -13.38
C ARG A 45 23.83 22.05 -14.83
N GLY A 46 22.87 22.18 -15.76
CA GLY A 46 23.10 21.99 -17.19
C GLY A 46 23.10 20.53 -17.65
N PHE A 47 22.64 19.60 -16.82
CA PHE A 47 22.54 18.18 -17.19
C PHE A 47 21.09 17.79 -17.41
N GLU A 48 20.78 17.11 -18.50
CA GLU A 48 19.47 16.52 -18.76
C GLU A 48 19.52 15.02 -18.41
N PRO A 49 18.92 14.59 -17.28
CA PRO A 49 18.96 13.19 -16.87
C PRO A 49 17.90 12.35 -17.60
N LEU A 50 18.28 11.13 -18.00
CA LEU A 50 17.37 10.12 -18.47
C LEU A 50 16.80 9.34 -17.28
N LEU A 51 15.49 9.25 -17.15
CA LEU A 51 14.82 8.38 -16.19
C LEU A 51 14.50 7.04 -16.85
N VAL A 52 15.04 5.96 -16.27
CA VAL A 52 14.75 4.59 -16.70
C VAL A 52 13.70 4.01 -15.77
N PRO A 53 12.55 3.55 -16.28
CA PRO A 53 11.52 2.89 -15.47
C PRO A 53 12.05 1.64 -14.77
N GLY A 54 11.48 1.34 -13.62
CA GLY A 54 11.83 0.16 -12.84
C GLY A 54 10.60 -0.58 -12.30
N ILE A 55 10.82 -1.71 -11.66
CA ILE A 55 9.75 -2.48 -11.03
C ILE A 55 9.40 -1.84 -9.68
N SER A 56 8.18 -1.32 -9.55
CA SER A 56 7.69 -0.79 -8.28
C SER A 56 7.21 -1.90 -7.36
N SER A 57 7.59 -1.87 -6.09
CA SER A 57 7.04 -2.74 -5.05
C SER A 57 5.52 -2.61 -4.91
N ALA A 58 4.96 -1.45 -5.25
CA ALA A 58 3.50 -1.23 -5.24
C ALA A 58 2.74 -2.19 -6.18
N LEU A 59 3.39 -2.66 -7.23
CA LEU A 59 2.82 -3.62 -8.19
C LEU A 59 3.35 -5.04 -7.93
N ALA A 60 4.66 -5.19 -7.77
CA ALA A 60 5.29 -6.49 -7.59
C ALA A 60 4.99 -7.14 -6.24
N GLY A 61 4.95 -6.35 -5.17
CA GLY A 61 4.72 -6.87 -3.82
C GLY A 61 3.40 -7.61 -3.65
N PRO A 62 2.26 -7.05 -4.07
CA PRO A 62 0.98 -7.76 -4.05
C PRO A 62 1.01 -9.05 -4.87
N THR A 63 1.66 -9.05 -6.04
CA THR A 63 1.83 -10.26 -6.86
C THR A 63 2.55 -11.36 -6.10
N PHE A 64 3.67 -11.07 -5.43
CA PHE A 64 4.36 -12.04 -4.55
C PHE A 64 3.50 -12.46 -3.36
N GLY A 65 2.62 -11.58 -2.90
CA GLY A 65 1.61 -11.86 -1.88
C GLY A 65 0.43 -12.71 -2.38
N GLY A 66 0.36 -13.04 -3.68
CA GLY A 66 -0.78 -13.75 -4.27
C GLY A 66 -2.04 -12.88 -4.33
N ILE A 67 -1.89 -11.56 -4.45
CA ILE A 67 -3.01 -10.61 -4.49
C ILE A 67 -3.00 -9.91 -5.84
N PRO A 68 -4.00 -10.13 -6.72
CA PRO A 68 -4.14 -9.40 -7.94
C PRO A 68 -4.56 -7.96 -7.64
N LEU A 69 -3.90 -6.97 -8.24
CA LEU A 69 -4.27 -5.56 -8.02
C LEU A 69 -5.56 -5.18 -8.74
N THR A 70 -5.82 -5.81 -9.88
CA THR A 70 -7.06 -5.71 -10.64
C THR A 70 -7.61 -7.09 -10.89
N HIS A 71 -8.93 -7.23 -10.84
CA HIS A 71 -9.61 -8.49 -11.07
C HIS A 71 -11.03 -8.21 -11.57
N ARG A 72 -11.44 -8.88 -12.67
CA ARG A 72 -12.78 -8.74 -13.18
C ARG A 72 -13.81 -9.16 -12.11
N GLY A 73 -14.77 -8.30 -11.83
CA GLY A 73 -15.79 -8.52 -10.80
C GLY A 73 -15.36 -8.26 -9.36
N LEU A 74 -14.09 -7.85 -9.09
CA LEU A 74 -13.60 -7.50 -7.75
C LEU A 74 -12.97 -6.12 -7.67
N ALA A 75 -12.15 -5.76 -8.66
CA ALA A 75 -11.40 -4.51 -8.64
C ALA A 75 -11.10 -4.01 -10.06
N GLU A 76 -11.68 -2.88 -10.41
CA GLU A 76 -11.54 -2.21 -11.71
C GLU A 76 -10.46 -1.13 -11.69
N SER A 77 -10.06 -0.67 -10.50
CA SER A 77 -9.09 0.40 -10.33
C SER A 77 -8.08 0.12 -9.22
N VAL A 78 -6.91 0.75 -9.34
CA VAL A 78 -5.84 0.69 -8.34
C VAL A 78 -5.40 2.10 -8.00
N VAL A 79 -5.29 2.38 -6.71
CA VAL A 79 -4.71 3.62 -6.20
C VAL A 79 -3.49 3.28 -5.34
N VAL A 80 -2.36 3.89 -5.69
CA VAL A 80 -1.13 3.79 -4.89
C VAL A 80 -1.00 5.07 -4.08
N CYS A 81 -0.92 4.94 -2.77
CA CYS A 81 -0.77 6.07 -1.86
C CYS A 81 0.30 5.82 -0.79
N THR A 82 0.57 6.82 0.02
CA THR A 82 1.54 6.73 1.12
C THR A 82 0.84 6.78 2.47
N GLY A 83 1.27 5.97 3.43
CA GLY A 83 0.83 6.07 4.82
C GLY A 83 1.48 7.22 5.61
N VAL A 84 2.42 7.96 4.99
CA VAL A 84 3.18 9.03 5.62
C VAL A 84 3.21 10.26 4.74
N GLY A 85 2.57 11.34 5.18
CA GLY A 85 2.63 12.64 4.52
C GLY A 85 3.93 13.39 4.80
N ARG A 86 4.10 14.53 4.11
CA ARG A 86 5.25 15.42 4.28
C ARG A 86 5.42 15.83 5.74
N GLY A 87 6.62 15.68 6.27
CA GLY A 87 6.93 16.00 7.66
C GLY A 87 6.32 15.03 8.69
N GLY A 88 5.90 13.83 8.27
CA GLY A 88 5.32 12.83 9.17
C GLY A 88 3.84 13.07 9.51
N ARG A 89 3.18 13.97 8.80
CA ARG A 89 1.74 14.25 8.96
C ARG A 89 0.90 13.05 8.55
N GLY A 90 -0.34 12.99 9.02
CA GLY A 90 -1.34 12.07 8.50
C GLY A 90 -1.61 12.35 7.02
N VAL A 91 -2.00 11.32 6.28
CA VAL A 91 -2.41 11.42 4.88
C VAL A 91 -3.92 11.25 4.83
N GLN A 92 -4.58 12.07 4.05
CA GLN A 92 -5.98 11.85 3.75
C GLN A 92 -6.08 10.62 2.84
N MET A 93 -6.79 9.60 3.30
CA MET A 93 -7.03 8.40 2.50
C MET A 93 -8.10 8.70 1.44
N PRO A 94 -8.02 8.05 0.27
CA PRO A 94 -9.09 8.12 -0.72
C PRO A 94 -10.43 7.69 -0.12
N GLU A 95 -11.53 8.15 -0.68
CA GLU A 95 -12.87 7.69 -0.29
C GLU A 95 -13.06 6.22 -0.68
N TYR A 96 -13.93 5.53 0.06
CA TYR A 96 -14.25 4.14 -0.24
C TYR A 96 -14.94 4.00 -1.59
N GLU A 97 -14.43 3.09 -2.38
CA GLU A 97 -15.02 2.64 -3.64
C GLU A 97 -14.88 1.12 -3.73
N ARG A 98 -16.01 0.44 -3.94
CA ARG A 98 -16.08 -1.02 -3.88
C ARG A 98 -15.12 -1.71 -4.85
N GLY A 99 -15.03 -1.21 -6.09
CA GLY A 99 -14.19 -1.74 -7.16
C GLY A 99 -12.74 -1.23 -7.13
N ARG A 100 -12.26 -0.73 -5.99
CA ARG A 100 -10.91 -0.16 -5.90
C ARG A 100 -10.00 -0.95 -4.99
N THR A 101 -8.81 -1.23 -5.49
CA THR A 101 -7.69 -1.70 -4.67
C THR A 101 -6.83 -0.52 -4.23
N LEU A 102 -6.51 -0.42 -2.95
CA LEU A 102 -5.53 0.53 -2.45
C LEU A 102 -4.23 -0.19 -2.11
N VAL A 103 -3.12 0.38 -2.55
CA VAL A 103 -1.77 -0.02 -2.13
C VAL A 103 -1.13 1.12 -1.36
N ILE A 104 -0.79 0.88 -0.10
CA ILE A 104 -0.26 1.90 0.78
C ILE A 104 1.19 1.56 1.12
N LEU A 105 2.09 2.41 0.64
CA LEU A 105 3.51 2.32 0.95
C LEU A 105 3.81 3.11 2.22
N MET A 106 4.85 2.69 2.96
CA MET A 106 5.31 3.37 4.19
C MET A 106 4.24 3.47 5.30
N GLY A 107 3.23 2.57 5.29
CA GLY A 107 2.11 2.60 6.23
C GLY A 107 2.23 1.63 7.40
N VAL A 108 2.97 0.53 7.27
CA VAL A 108 2.96 -0.61 8.23
C VAL A 108 3.34 -0.17 9.65
N ALA A 109 4.40 0.60 9.82
CA ALA A 109 4.82 1.13 11.13
C ALA A 109 3.78 2.09 11.77
N ARG A 110 2.72 2.44 11.07
CA ARG A 110 1.64 3.33 11.52
C ARG A 110 0.28 2.70 11.25
N LEU A 111 0.22 1.38 11.21
CA LEU A 111 -0.98 0.63 10.81
C LEU A 111 -2.22 1.10 11.55
N GLN A 112 -2.15 1.26 12.88
CA GLN A 112 -3.28 1.73 13.67
C GLN A 112 -3.85 3.06 13.13
N ARG A 113 -2.99 4.04 12.84
CA ARG A 113 -3.43 5.35 12.31
C ARG A 113 -4.03 5.25 10.91
N VAL A 114 -3.51 4.33 10.08
CA VAL A 114 -4.04 4.06 8.74
C VAL A 114 -5.45 3.46 8.85
N VAL A 115 -5.63 2.49 9.74
CA VAL A 115 -6.93 1.86 10.02
C VAL A 115 -7.92 2.87 10.60
N ASP A 116 -7.50 3.67 11.59
CA ASP A 116 -8.33 4.73 12.17
C ASP A 116 -8.83 5.72 11.11
N ALA A 117 -7.96 6.09 10.17
CA ALA A 117 -8.33 6.97 9.07
C ALA A 117 -9.40 6.35 8.15
N PHE A 118 -9.32 5.04 7.88
CA PHE A 118 -10.33 4.33 7.09
C PHE A 118 -11.66 4.21 7.83
N LEU A 119 -11.62 3.91 9.12
CA LEU A 119 -12.82 3.75 9.94
C LEU A 119 -13.42 5.09 10.38
N GLY A 120 -12.77 6.22 10.05
CA GLY A 120 -13.21 7.56 10.43
C GLY A 120 -13.17 7.78 11.93
N VAL A 121 -12.26 7.10 12.64
CA VAL A 121 -12.00 7.34 14.06
C VAL A 121 -11.16 8.62 14.13
N SER A 122 -11.81 9.73 14.46
CA SER A 122 -11.12 11.00 14.66
C SER A 122 -10.32 10.93 15.96
N LEU A 123 -9.00 10.90 15.85
CA LEU A 123 -8.13 11.09 17.00
C LEU A 123 -8.25 12.56 17.47
N LEU A 124 -9.26 12.84 18.27
CA LEU A 124 -9.35 14.09 19.03
C LEU A 124 -8.30 14.04 20.17
N THR A 125 -7.02 14.08 19.82
CA THR A 125 -5.93 14.24 20.80
C THR A 125 -4.92 15.24 20.27
N GLY A 126 -5.27 16.51 20.42
CA GLY A 126 -4.38 17.66 20.36
C GLY A 126 -5.10 18.86 20.97
N PRO A 127 -4.47 19.65 21.88
CA PRO A 127 -5.11 20.86 22.37
C PRO A 127 -5.39 21.79 21.19
N ALA A 128 -6.65 22.20 21.04
CA ALA A 128 -7.05 23.22 20.09
C ALA A 128 -6.19 24.48 20.35
N PRO A 129 -5.60 25.13 19.31
CA PRO A 129 -5.05 26.45 19.51
C PRO A 129 -6.22 27.39 19.87
N ALA A 130 -6.17 27.96 21.05
CA ALA A 130 -7.07 29.02 21.46
C ALA A 130 -6.82 30.23 20.55
N SER A 131 -7.70 30.48 19.62
CA SER A 131 -7.79 31.74 18.88
C SER A 131 -9.22 32.22 18.94
N THR A 132 -9.43 33.13 19.87
CA THR A 132 -10.60 34.00 19.95
C THR A 132 -10.71 34.83 18.68
N SER A 133 -11.78 34.66 17.91
CA SER A 133 -12.39 35.77 17.17
C SER A 133 -13.84 35.40 16.79
N ASN A 134 -14.76 36.18 17.30
CA ASN A 134 -16.18 36.18 16.98
C ASN A 134 -16.39 36.44 15.48
N ILE A 135 -17.02 35.52 14.79
CA ILE A 135 -17.73 35.80 13.52
C ILE A 135 -19.04 35.04 13.56
N SER A 136 -20.10 35.79 13.33
CA SER A 136 -21.51 35.44 13.36
C SER A 136 -21.87 34.22 12.52
N ALA A 137 -22.74 33.40 13.07
CA ALA A 137 -23.31 32.22 12.47
C ALA A 137 -24.10 32.52 11.20
N SER A 138 -23.68 31.90 10.09
CA SER A 138 -24.57 31.45 9.03
C SER A 138 -24.23 30.00 8.79
N SER A 139 -24.99 29.13 9.42
CA SER A 139 -24.79 27.69 9.42
C SER A 139 -25.28 27.10 8.12
N THR A 140 -24.37 26.94 7.15
CA THR A 140 -24.52 25.90 6.15
C THR A 140 -23.57 24.77 6.58
N THR A 141 -24.08 23.88 7.44
CA THR A 141 -23.37 22.66 7.79
C THR A 141 -23.34 21.77 6.55
N THR A 142 -22.32 21.93 5.74
CA THR A 142 -21.97 20.94 4.72
C THR A 142 -21.44 19.74 5.50
N THR A 143 -22.32 18.82 5.87
CA THR A 143 -21.96 17.51 6.39
C THR A 143 -21.29 16.78 5.24
N THR A 144 -19.97 16.90 5.14
CA THR A 144 -19.17 16.03 4.26
C THR A 144 -19.30 14.63 4.86
N THR A 145 -20.23 13.86 4.35
CA THR A 145 -20.38 12.44 4.67
C THR A 145 -19.18 11.74 4.03
N THR A 146 -18.06 11.72 4.73
CA THR A 146 -16.90 10.92 4.33
C THR A 146 -17.37 9.46 4.37
N THR A 147 -17.45 8.82 3.22
CA THR A 147 -17.85 7.43 3.10
C THR A 147 -16.78 6.59 3.80
N ARG A 148 -17.14 6.10 4.99
CA ARG A 148 -16.23 5.27 5.79
C ARG A 148 -16.08 3.90 5.15
N TYR A 149 -14.89 3.35 5.27
CA TYR A 149 -14.62 1.99 4.82
C TYR A 149 -15.36 0.98 5.72
N PRO A 150 -15.95 -0.08 5.14
CA PRO A 150 -16.56 -1.14 5.95
C PRO A 150 -15.54 -1.82 6.86
N PRO A 151 -15.82 -2.02 8.16
CA PRO A 151 -14.87 -2.66 9.08
C PRO A 151 -14.47 -4.08 8.67
N TYR A 152 -15.34 -4.78 7.95
CA TYR A 152 -15.11 -6.12 7.42
C TYR A 152 -14.33 -6.14 6.09
N LEU A 153 -13.99 -4.98 5.52
CA LEU A 153 -13.28 -4.92 4.25
C LEU A 153 -11.93 -5.64 4.36
N PRO A 154 -11.60 -6.53 3.38
CA PRO A 154 -10.33 -7.24 3.34
C PRO A 154 -9.12 -6.31 3.27
N ILE A 155 -8.11 -6.66 4.04
CA ILE A 155 -6.81 -5.98 4.08
C ILE A 155 -5.70 -7.01 4.24
N ALA A 156 -4.57 -6.78 3.60
CA ALA A 156 -3.37 -7.57 3.76
C ALA A 156 -2.14 -6.70 4.01
N ILE A 157 -1.23 -7.19 4.84
CA ILE A 157 0.09 -6.62 5.04
C ILE A 157 1.10 -7.60 4.44
N ILE A 158 1.91 -7.12 3.53
CA ILE A 158 2.95 -7.90 2.87
C ILE A 158 4.29 -7.34 3.32
N GLU A 159 5.04 -8.15 4.04
CA GLU A 159 6.37 -7.80 4.55
C GLU A 159 7.41 -8.61 3.81
N ARG A 160 8.54 -7.97 3.47
CA ARG A 160 9.69 -8.58 2.78
C ARG A 160 9.29 -9.35 1.51
N ALA A 161 8.37 -8.76 0.73
CA ALA A 161 7.93 -9.35 -0.53
C ALA A 161 9.12 -9.79 -1.40
N SER A 162 9.04 -10.95 -2.03
CA SER A 162 10.09 -11.60 -2.80
C SER A 162 11.28 -12.19 -2.01
N MET A 163 11.27 -12.09 -0.69
CA MET A 163 12.33 -12.63 0.15
C MET A 163 11.92 -13.98 0.75
N PRO A 164 12.88 -14.88 1.06
CA PRO A 164 12.54 -16.18 1.65
C PRO A 164 11.76 -16.10 2.96
N ASP A 165 11.92 -15.03 3.71
CA ASP A 165 11.21 -14.74 4.96
C ASP A 165 10.03 -13.76 4.77
N GLN A 166 9.44 -13.75 3.56
CA GLN A 166 8.21 -13.02 3.28
C GLN A 166 7.13 -13.42 4.28
N ARG A 167 6.32 -12.45 4.71
CA ARG A 167 5.13 -12.71 5.52
C ARG A 167 3.94 -11.95 4.95
N VAL A 168 2.83 -12.65 4.79
CA VAL A 168 1.54 -12.07 4.39
C VAL A 168 0.55 -12.26 5.53
N THR A 169 0.19 -11.17 6.19
CA THR A 169 -0.85 -11.13 7.22
C THR A 169 -2.13 -10.57 6.60
N SER A 170 -3.19 -11.35 6.59
CA SER A 170 -4.47 -10.98 5.98
C SER A 170 -5.60 -11.03 7.01
N GLY A 171 -6.51 -10.08 6.94
CA GLY A 171 -7.65 -9.96 7.83
C GLY A 171 -8.64 -8.92 7.33
N THR A 172 -9.36 -8.32 8.25
CA THR A 172 -10.26 -7.18 7.98
C THR A 172 -9.70 -5.90 8.58
N LEU A 173 -10.25 -4.75 8.20
CA LEU A 173 -9.87 -3.47 8.82
C LEU A 173 -10.02 -3.50 10.35
N SER A 174 -10.99 -4.27 10.87
CA SER A 174 -11.22 -4.39 12.33
C SER A 174 -10.22 -5.31 13.04
N THR A 175 -9.57 -6.25 12.33
CA THR A 175 -8.73 -7.29 12.97
C THR A 175 -7.24 -7.18 12.65
N ILE A 176 -6.87 -6.45 11.60
CA ILE A 176 -5.51 -6.48 11.04
C ILE A 176 -4.43 -5.96 12.00
N VAL A 177 -4.77 -5.01 12.87
CA VAL A 177 -3.81 -4.49 13.86
C VAL A 177 -3.45 -5.59 14.84
N GLN A 178 -4.47 -6.25 15.42
CA GLN A 178 -4.27 -7.39 16.32
C GLN A 178 -3.55 -8.55 15.62
N ALA A 179 -3.88 -8.81 14.35
CA ALA A 179 -3.25 -9.84 13.55
C ALA A 179 -1.74 -9.60 13.37
N LEU A 180 -1.35 -8.36 13.08
CA LEU A 180 0.05 -7.99 12.93
C LEU A 180 0.82 -8.13 14.25
N ASP A 181 0.23 -7.67 15.35
CA ASP A 181 0.82 -7.75 16.69
C ASP A 181 0.99 -9.22 17.13
N ALA A 182 0.00 -10.09 16.85
CA ALA A 182 0.06 -11.51 17.14
C ALA A 182 1.14 -12.24 16.30
N GLY A 183 1.44 -11.74 15.10
CA GLY A 183 2.48 -12.28 14.22
C GLY A 183 3.91 -11.98 14.67
N GLY A 184 4.11 -11.26 15.78
CA GLY A 184 5.42 -10.89 16.30
C GLY A 184 6.03 -9.66 15.64
N PRO A 185 7.36 -9.44 15.75
CA PRO A 185 8.01 -8.24 15.25
C PRO A 185 7.75 -7.95 13.77
N GLN A 186 7.55 -6.69 13.44
CA GLN A 186 7.42 -6.26 12.05
C GLN A 186 8.71 -6.51 11.27
N ARG A 187 8.56 -6.91 10.01
CA ARG A 187 9.67 -7.24 9.10
C ARG A 187 9.74 -6.23 7.93
N PRO A 188 10.35 -5.06 8.13
CA PRO A 188 10.47 -4.10 7.04
C PRO A 188 11.40 -4.62 5.92
N PRO A 189 11.17 -4.20 4.65
CA PRO A 189 10.10 -3.33 4.20
C PRO A 189 8.75 -4.02 4.12
N GLY A 190 7.66 -3.25 4.23
CA GLY A 190 6.31 -3.77 4.12
C GLY A 190 5.36 -2.77 3.47
N MET A 191 4.25 -3.30 2.96
CA MET A 191 3.16 -2.55 2.36
C MET A 191 1.81 -3.06 2.82
N ILE A 192 0.78 -2.26 2.62
CA ILE A 192 -0.60 -2.59 2.95
C ILE A 192 -1.40 -2.62 1.65
N VAL A 193 -2.24 -3.61 1.47
CA VAL A 193 -3.20 -3.73 0.38
C VAL A 193 -4.60 -3.80 0.96
N VAL A 194 -5.52 -2.96 0.47
CA VAL A 194 -6.90 -2.88 0.96
C VAL A 194 -7.87 -3.03 -0.20
N GLY A 195 -8.91 -3.81 -0.03
CA GLY A 195 -9.95 -4.00 -1.02
C GLY A 195 -10.29 -5.46 -1.29
N TRP A 196 -11.31 -5.68 -2.07
CA TRP A 196 -11.84 -7.01 -2.40
C TRP A 196 -10.82 -7.88 -3.16
N SER A 197 -9.88 -7.27 -3.88
CA SER A 197 -8.80 -7.97 -4.56
C SER A 197 -7.92 -8.80 -3.63
N VAL A 198 -7.88 -8.50 -2.33
CA VAL A 198 -7.10 -9.25 -1.32
C VAL A 198 -7.52 -10.72 -1.26
N LEU A 199 -8.79 -11.03 -1.55
CA LEU A 199 -9.29 -12.41 -1.62
C LEU A 199 -9.44 -12.92 -3.07
N GLY A 200 -8.93 -12.20 -4.06
CA GLY A 200 -9.18 -12.47 -5.48
C GLY A 200 -8.69 -13.81 -6.01
N LEU A 201 -7.69 -14.42 -5.37
CA LEU A 201 -7.18 -15.75 -5.71
C LEU A 201 -7.57 -16.81 -4.66
N TRP A 202 -8.57 -16.54 -3.83
CA TRP A 202 -9.04 -17.49 -2.86
C TRP A 202 -10.04 -18.47 -3.49
N ALA A 203 -9.94 -19.73 -3.08
CA ALA A 203 -10.88 -20.81 -3.43
C ALA A 203 -11.18 -20.91 -4.92
N ASP A 204 -10.24 -21.40 -5.71
CA ASP A 204 -10.41 -21.73 -7.13
C ASP A 204 -10.95 -20.59 -8.02
N GLY A 205 -10.88 -19.37 -7.52
CA GLY A 205 -11.32 -18.16 -8.22
C GLY A 205 -12.85 -17.95 -8.28
N ALA A 206 -13.65 -18.93 -7.89
CA ALA A 206 -15.10 -18.86 -8.04
C ALA A 206 -15.78 -18.02 -6.92
N ALA A 207 -15.29 -18.09 -5.70
CA ALA A 207 -15.95 -17.41 -4.57
C ALA A 207 -15.63 -15.91 -4.47
N GLY A 208 -14.53 -15.46 -5.10
CA GLY A 208 -14.17 -14.05 -5.20
C GLY A 208 -14.72 -13.37 -6.46
N ALA A 209 -14.97 -14.12 -7.51
CA ALA A 209 -15.47 -13.58 -8.77
C ALA A 209 -16.93 -13.15 -8.62
N GLY A 210 -17.22 -11.85 -8.73
CA GLY A 210 -18.60 -11.37 -8.78
C GLY A 210 -19.02 -10.41 -7.68
N VAL A 211 -18.10 -9.94 -6.84
CA VAL A 211 -18.44 -8.91 -5.83
C VAL A 211 -19.04 -7.65 -6.45
N LEU A 212 -18.64 -7.29 -7.67
CA LEU A 212 -19.16 -6.14 -8.40
C LEU A 212 -20.40 -6.50 -9.25
N ASP A 213 -20.58 -7.79 -9.59
CA ASP A 213 -21.66 -8.26 -10.46
C ASP A 213 -22.94 -8.61 -9.65
N GLU A 214 -22.84 -8.62 -8.32
CA GLU A 214 -23.99 -8.81 -7.45
C GLU A 214 -24.89 -7.59 -7.54
N GLY A 215 -26.02 -7.75 -8.20
CA GLY A 215 -26.97 -6.69 -8.49
C GLY A 215 -27.37 -5.84 -7.27
N GLU A 216 -28.12 -4.78 -7.51
CA GLU A 216 -28.66 -3.86 -6.51
C GLU A 216 -29.59 -4.57 -5.52
N GLY A 217 -29.01 -5.19 -4.50
CA GLY A 217 -29.76 -5.65 -3.33
C GLY A 217 -29.81 -4.56 -2.27
N ASP A 218 -30.66 -4.73 -1.28
CA ASP A 218 -30.67 -3.90 -0.07
C ASP A 218 -29.26 -3.87 0.55
N GLU A 219 -28.88 -2.70 1.08
CA GLU A 219 -27.56 -2.49 1.69
C GLU A 219 -27.28 -3.49 2.84
N GLY A 220 -28.32 -3.87 3.60
CA GLY A 220 -28.22 -4.88 4.65
C GLY A 220 -27.89 -6.27 4.11
N GLU A 221 -28.58 -6.73 3.08
CA GLU A 221 -28.31 -8.02 2.44
C GLU A 221 -26.92 -8.08 1.81
N ARG A 222 -26.50 -6.98 1.20
CA ARG A 222 -25.14 -6.86 0.63
C ARG A 222 -24.09 -6.99 1.72
N ARG A 223 -24.27 -6.32 2.83
CA ARG A 223 -23.37 -6.39 3.98
C ARG A 223 -23.28 -7.82 4.53
N GLU A 224 -24.39 -8.51 4.73
CA GLU A 224 -24.42 -9.87 5.24
C GLU A 224 -23.69 -10.84 4.28
N ARG A 225 -23.87 -10.69 2.97
CA ARG A 225 -23.14 -11.47 1.97
C ARG A 225 -21.64 -11.22 2.05
N ASP A 226 -21.23 -9.97 2.16
CA ASP A 226 -19.83 -9.55 2.25
C ASP A 226 -19.18 -10.10 3.52
N GLU A 227 -19.81 -9.95 4.67
CA GLU A 227 -19.31 -10.45 5.95
C GLU A 227 -19.19 -11.99 5.94
N ARG A 228 -20.17 -12.70 5.36
CA ARG A 228 -20.13 -14.16 5.19
C ARG A 228 -18.95 -14.55 4.30
N ARG A 229 -18.77 -13.94 3.14
CA ARG A 229 -17.66 -14.19 2.21
C ARG A 229 -16.30 -14.01 2.89
N VAL A 230 -16.14 -12.94 3.65
CA VAL A 230 -14.90 -12.66 4.40
C VAL A 230 -14.68 -13.70 5.48
N LYS A 231 -15.71 -14.08 6.21
CA LYS A 231 -15.64 -15.14 7.24
C LYS A 231 -15.23 -16.50 6.64
N GLU A 232 -15.79 -16.86 5.51
CA GLU A 232 -15.44 -18.08 4.79
C GLU A 232 -13.98 -18.02 4.28
N TRP A 233 -13.58 -16.89 3.69
CA TRP A 233 -12.21 -16.67 3.25
C TRP A 233 -11.20 -16.79 4.39
N LEU A 234 -11.51 -16.30 5.58
CA LEU A 234 -10.66 -16.43 6.76
C LEU A 234 -10.77 -17.81 7.46
N GLY A 235 -11.62 -18.71 6.96
CA GLY A 235 -11.82 -20.03 7.56
C GLY A 235 -12.50 -20.00 8.93
N GLY A 236 -13.26 -18.93 9.23
CA GLY A 236 -13.89 -18.69 10.53
C GLY A 236 -12.97 -18.03 11.56
N GLU A 237 -11.69 -17.86 11.26
CA GLU A 237 -10.72 -17.16 12.08
C GLU A 237 -10.83 -15.63 11.88
N GLY A 238 -10.23 -14.86 12.78
CA GLY A 238 -10.20 -13.39 12.65
C GLY A 238 -9.21 -12.87 11.61
N TRP A 239 -8.17 -13.66 11.31
CA TRP A 239 -7.10 -13.37 10.37
C TRP A 239 -6.33 -14.63 9.95
N ARG A 240 -5.47 -14.47 8.95
CA ARG A 240 -4.58 -15.51 8.44
C ARG A 240 -3.16 -14.97 8.32
N VAL A 241 -2.17 -15.83 8.57
CA VAL A 241 -0.75 -15.51 8.35
C VAL A 241 -0.16 -16.59 7.45
N ARG A 242 0.53 -16.16 6.40
CA ARG A 242 1.31 -17.03 5.53
C ARG A 242 2.77 -16.62 5.61
N GLU A 243 3.63 -17.55 5.97
CA GLU A 243 5.08 -17.38 6.06
C GLU A 243 5.77 -17.93 4.82
N GLY A 244 6.82 -17.26 4.40
CA GLY A 244 7.65 -17.66 3.26
C GLY A 244 7.07 -17.25 1.91
N LEU A 245 7.86 -17.49 0.88
CA LEU A 245 7.44 -17.41 -0.51
C LEU A 245 6.56 -18.61 -0.86
N ASP A 246 5.65 -18.41 -1.80
CA ASP A 246 4.93 -19.51 -2.45
C ASP A 246 5.95 -20.48 -3.09
N GLU A 247 5.67 -21.80 -2.96
CA GLU A 247 6.57 -22.84 -3.45
C GLU A 247 6.85 -22.73 -4.95
N ALA A 248 5.89 -22.21 -5.73
CA ALA A 248 6.08 -21.94 -7.15
C ALA A 248 7.19 -20.92 -7.41
N TRP A 249 7.34 -19.91 -6.55
CA TRP A 249 8.45 -18.95 -6.63
C TRP A 249 9.76 -19.53 -6.11
N ALA A 250 9.72 -20.31 -5.04
CA ALA A 250 10.90 -20.94 -4.46
C ALA A 250 11.53 -21.99 -5.39
N GLY A 251 10.74 -22.57 -6.29
CA GLY A 251 11.20 -23.55 -7.28
C GLY A 251 11.93 -22.94 -8.48
N LEU A 252 11.72 -21.67 -8.78
CA LEU A 252 12.31 -21.00 -9.96
C LEU A 252 13.84 -20.87 -9.86
N ASP A 253 14.37 -20.65 -8.68
CA ASP A 253 15.84 -20.53 -8.49
C ASP A 253 16.59 -21.81 -8.82
N LYS A 254 15.98 -22.98 -8.64
CA LYS A 254 16.62 -24.26 -8.93
C LYS A 254 16.73 -24.58 -10.42
N GLY A 255 15.74 -24.13 -11.20
CA GLY A 255 15.70 -24.38 -12.65
C GLY A 255 16.65 -23.49 -13.46
N TRP A 256 16.91 -22.27 -13.04
CA TRP A 256 17.80 -21.33 -13.74
C TRP A 256 19.28 -21.67 -13.56
N LEU A 257 19.66 -22.25 -12.42
CA LEU A 257 21.04 -22.65 -12.14
C LEU A 257 21.43 -23.96 -12.86
N GLU A 258 20.44 -24.82 -13.17
CA GLU A 258 20.71 -26.09 -13.88
C GLU A 258 20.76 -25.97 -15.40
N HIS A 259 20.20 -24.91 -15.99
CA HIS A 259 20.15 -24.72 -17.46
C HIS A 259 20.97 -23.53 -17.97
N GLY A 260 21.65 -22.77 -17.10
CA GLY A 260 22.47 -21.61 -17.46
C GLY A 260 23.92 -21.93 -17.84
N GLY A 261 24.26 -23.18 -18.08
CA GLY A 261 25.62 -23.67 -18.33
C GLY A 261 25.80 -24.39 -19.67
N SER A 262 25.14 -23.94 -20.74
CA SER A 262 25.44 -24.44 -22.10
C SER A 262 25.57 -23.30 -23.11
#